data_0b7432b1a8e06e6564ab2d08bf2907b9
#
_entry.id   0b7432b1a8e06e6564ab2d08bf2907b9
#
_cell.length_a   1.000
_cell.length_b   1.000
_cell.length_c   1.000
_cell.angle_alpha   90.00
_cell.angle_beta   90.00
_cell.angle_gamma   90.00
#
_symmetry.space_group_name_H-M   'P 1'
#
loop_
_entity.id
_entity.type
_entity.pdbx_description
1 polymer ?
#
loop_
_entity_poly.entity_id
_entity_poly.type
_entity_poly.pdbx_seq_one_letter_code
_entity_poly.pdbx_strand_id
1 'polypeptide(L)'
;VLTHLHEDHIYDLPNLDTYSINPRILQRPRGAFPLSYKASDPNHYKCIVNKANELNEHYTGVVSDSESPILFPNNGGVHFEFFAPPDNLCSDDPNSFSNIIVVSYGYFKIVITGDNPASILKEMLQNNIQLRQSIKDSTILVAPHHGRDGEYCEEFVSAVNPRLTVFSDGTKKYKTQDYSRNR
;
A
#
# COMPACT_ATOMS: atom_id res chain seq x y z
N VAL A 1 1.63 -8.45 -1.09
CA VAL A 1 0.81 -7.26 -1.39
C VAL A 1 1.70 -6.16 -1.92
N LEU A 2 1.29 -5.50 -2.99
CA LEU A 2 1.89 -4.26 -3.49
C LEU A 2 0.92 -3.11 -3.18
N THR A 3 1.38 -2.11 -2.45
CA THR A 3 0.55 -0.93 -2.14
C THR A 3 0.38 -0.07 -3.38
N HIS A 4 1.48 0.27 -4.04
CA HIS A 4 1.57 0.98 -5.31
C HIS A 4 2.87 0.60 -6.04
N LEU A 5 3.18 1.25 -7.17
CA LEU A 5 4.19 0.78 -8.11
C LEU A 5 5.39 1.72 -8.27
N HIS A 6 5.72 2.51 -7.25
CA HIS A 6 7.01 3.21 -7.22
C HIS A 6 8.16 2.23 -6.98
N GLU A 7 9.34 2.60 -7.46
CA GLU A 7 10.53 1.74 -7.45
C GLU A 7 10.86 1.22 -6.03
N ASP A 8 10.79 2.06 -5.03
CA ASP A 8 11.12 1.71 -3.63
C ASP A 8 10.11 0.75 -2.98
N HIS A 9 8.90 0.59 -3.55
CA HIS A 9 7.90 -0.37 -3.10
C HIS A 9 7.90 -1.69 -3.88
N ILE A 10 8.56 -1.73 -5.03
CA ILE A 10 8.66 -2.92 -5.89
C ILE A 10 10.11 -3.36 -6.15
N TYR A 11 11.08 -2.71 -5.52
CA TYR A 11 12.51 -2.91 -5.75
C TYR A 11 12.95 -4.38 -5.63
N ASP A 12 12.39 -5.10 -4.68
CA ASP A 12 12.76 -6.48 -4.38
C ASP A 12 12.01 -7.54 -5.19
N LEU A 13 11.10 -7.15 -6.10
CA LEU A 13 10.35 -8.13 -6.89
C LEU A 13 11.22 -9.13 -7.66
N PRO A 14 12.35 -8.76 -8.29
CA PRO A 14 13.24 -9.73 -8.96
C PRO A 14 13.82 -10.77 -8.01
N ASN A 15 13.93 -10.47 -6.71
CA ASN A 15 14.44 -11.40 -5.72
C ASN A 15 13.48 -12.56 -5.42
N LEU A 16 12.22 -12.46 -5.81
CA LEU A 16 11.29 -13.60 -5.76
C LEU A 16 11.87 -14.80 -6.52
N ASP A 17 12.41 -14.57 -7.72
CA ASP A 17 13.03 -15.63 -8.53
C ASP A 17 14.34 -16.12 -7.90
N THR A 18 15.18 -15.19 -7.44
CA THR A 18 16.46 -15.49 -6.80
C THR A 18 16.31 -16.44 -5.62
N TYR A 19 15.26 -16.23 -4.82
CA TYR A 19 15.00 -17.04 -3.62
C TYR A 19 13.93 -18.11 -3.82
N SER A 20 13.47 -18.33 -5.05
CA SER A 20 12.41 -19.31 -5.39
C SER A 20 11.13 -19.08 -4.57
N ILE A 21 10.78 -17.83 -4.32
CA ILE A 21 9.55 -17.45 -3.62
C ILE A 21 8.41 -17.34 -4.64
N ASN A 22 7.44 -18.25 -4.56
CA ASN A 22 6.27 -18.24 -5.41
C ASN A 22 5.04 -17.78 -4.62
N PRO A 23 4.61 -16.52 -4.74
CA PRO A 23 3.40 -16.05 -4.08
C PRO A 23 2.19 -16.87 -4.57
N ARG A 24 1.30 -17.24 -3.65
CA ARG A 24 0.03 -17.92 -4.03
C ARG A 24 -1.01 -16.92 -4.53
N ILE A 25 -0.95 -15.69 -4.02
CA ILE A 25 -1.92 -14.63 -4.29
C ILE A 25 -1.17 -13.31 -4.41
N LEU A 26 -1.58 -12.48 -5.36
CA LEU A 26 -1.08 -11.12 -5.53
C LEU A 26 -2.21 -10.11 -5.39
N GLN A 27 -2.13 -9.27 -4.34
CA GLN A 27 -2.96 -8.06 -4.21
C GLN A 27 -2.15 -6.85 -4.70
N ARG A 28 -2.72 -6.06 -5.59
CA ARG A 28 -2.06 -4.92 -6.25
C ARG A 28 -3.06 -3.89 -6.77
N PRO A 29 -2.65 -2.64 -7.03
CA PRO A 29 -3.46 -1.64 -7.74
C PRO A 29 -3.49 -1.96 -9.24
N ARG A 30 -4.58 -2.55 -9.72
CA ARG A 30 -4.68 -3.00 -11.13
C ARG A 30 -4.65 -1.85 -12.13
N GLY A 31 -5.22 -0.70 -11.80
CA GLY A 31 -5.29 0.47 -12.68
C GLY A 31 -3.92 1.10 -13.00
N ALA A 32 -2.88 0.78 -12.22
CA ALA A 32 -1.53 1.27 -12.44
C ALA A 32 -0.71 0.41 -13.42
N PHE A 33 -1.26 -0.66 -13.98
CA PHE A 33 -0.59 -1.55 -14.94
C PHE A 33 -1.08 -1.35 -16.38
N PRO A 34 -0.23 -1.66 -17.38
CA PRO A 34 1.17 -2.09 -17.27
C PRO A 34 2.12 -0.94 -16.96
N LEU A 35 3.21 -1.25 -16.26
CA LEU A 35 4.32 -0.33 -16.08
C LEU A 35 5.16 -0.23 -17.36
N SER A 36 5.78 0.93 -17.56
CA SER A 36 6.70 1.18 -18.67
C SER A 36 8.02 1.75 -18.20
N TYR A 37 9.05 1.63 -19.04
CA TYR A 37 10.36 2.24 -18.83
C TYR A 37 10.90 2.81 -20.14
N LYS A 38 11.84 3.75 -20.04
CA LYS A 38 12.55 4.31 -21.18
C LYS A 38 13.80 3.48 -21.50
N ALA A 39 14.27 3.53 -22.74
CA ALA A 39 15.51 2.87 -23.14
C ALA A 39 16.73 3.34 -22.33
N SER A 40 16.71 4.58 -21.88
CA SER A 40 17.76 5.20 -21.04
C SER A 40 17.72 4.80 -19.58
N ASP A 41 16.64 4.17 -19.09
CA ASP A 41 16.53 3.80 -17.70
C ASP A 41 17.55 2.71 -17.33
N PRO A 42 18.02 2.68 -16.07
CA PRO A 42 18.97 1.68 -15.61
C PRO A 42 18.45 0.25 -15.79
N ASN A 43 19.35 -0.69 -16.04
CA ASN A 43 18.97 -2.09 -16.25
C ASN A 43 18.26 -2.70 -15.04
N HIS A 44 18.67 -2.34 -13.81
CA HIS A 44 17.98 -2.83 -12.61
C HIS A 44 16.52 -2.40 -12.57
N TYR A 45 16.20 -1.14 -12.93
CA TYR A 45 14.83 -0.64 -13.00
C TYR A 45 14.01 -1.40 -14.07
N LYS A 46 14.61 -1.66 -15.24
CA LYS A 46 13.96 -2.49 -16.27
C LYS A 46 13.62 -3.90 -15.77
N CYS A 47 14.52 -4.52 -15.00
CA CYS A 47 14.24 -5.83 -14.39
C CYS A 47 13.06 -5.75 -13.41
N ILE A 48 12.99 -4.71 -12.58
CA ILE A 48 11.89 -4.49 -11.63
C ILE A 48 10.55 -4.36 -12.37
N VAL A 49 10.50 -3.49 -13.39
CA VAL A 49 9.29 -3.25 -14.19
C VAL A 49 8.85 -4.51 -14.94
N ASN A 50 9.78 -5.23 -15.54
CA ASN A 50 9.48 -6.49 -16.23
C ASN A 50 8.90 -7.53 -15.28
N LYS A 51 9.49 -7.67 -14.08
CA LYS A 51 8.97 -8.60 -13.08
C LYS A 51 7.60 -8.20 -12.55
N ALA A 52 7.36 -6.92 -12.33
CA ALA A 52 6.06 -6.42 -11.91
C ALA A 52 4.97 -6.73 -12.96
N ASN A 53 5.28 -6.49 -14.25
CA ASN A 53 4.35 -6.79 -15.34
C ASN A 53 4.11 -8.30 -15.48
N GLU A 54 5.16 -9.13 -15.41
CA GLU A 54 5.05 -10.60 -15.41
C GLU A 54 4.10 -11.08 -14.31
N LEU A 55 4.28 -10.61 -13.08
CA LEU A 55 3.40 -10.97 -11.98
C LEU A 55 1.97 -10.49 -12.23
N ASN A 56 1.78 -9.29 -12.81
CA ASN A 56 0.44 -8.80 -13.14
C ASN A 56 -0.26 -9.68 -14.17
N GLU A 57 0.45 -10.15 -15.18
CA GLU A 57 -0.07 -11.05 -16.21
C GLU A 57 -0.34 -12.46 -15.67
N HIS A 58 0.50 -12.92 -14.75
CA HIS A 58 0.35 -14.26 -14.16
C HIS A 58 -0.86 -14.36 -13.22
N TYR A 59 -1.06 -13.33 -12.35
CA TYR A 59 -2.14 -13.34 -11.35
C TYR A 59 -3.41 -12.65 -11.85
N THR A 60 -4.07 -13.21 -12.86
CA THR A 60 -5.30 -12.66 -13.46
C THR A 60 -6.58 -13.29 -12.94
N GLY A 61 -6.49 -14.47 -12.35
CA GLY A 61 -7.63 -15.24 -11.87
C GLY A 61 -8.31 -14.62 -10.64
N VAL A 62 -9.56 -15.03 -10.42
CA VAL A 62 -10.29 -14.73 -9.18
C VAL A 62 -9.82 -15.70 -8.12
N VAL A 63 -9.46 -15.17 -6.94
CA VAL A 63 -9.10 -16.00 -5.79
C VAL A 63 -10.35 -16.71 -5.29
N SER A 64 -10.27 -18.03 -5.11
CA SER A 64 -11.37 -18.82 -4.55
C SER A 64 -11.60 -18.47 -3.07
N ASP A 65 -12.82 -18.67 -2.58
CA ASP A 65 -13.16 -18.43 -1.18
C ASP A 65 -12.27 -19.24 -0.23
N SER A 66 -11.88 -20.45 -0.61
CA SER A 66 -11.01 -21.31 0.19
C SER A 66 -9.57 -20.84 0.30
N GLU A 67 -9.14 -19.91 -0.58
CA GLU A 67 -7.77 -19.39 -0.65
C GLU A 67 -7.67 -17.90 -0.32
N SER A 68 -8.82 -17.20 -0.30
CA SER A 68 -8.87 -15.76 -0.10
C SER A 68 -8.32 -15.37 1.27
N PRO A 69 -7.28 -14.49 1.34
CA PRO A 69 -6.73 -14.06 2.61
C PRO A 69 -7.65 -13.11 3.38
N ILE A 70 -8.71 -12.60 2.74
CA ILE A 70 -9.71 -11.76 3.42
C ILE A 70 -10.77 -12.60 4.14
N LEU A 71 -10.87 -13.89 3.84
CA LEU A 71 -11.82 -14.78 4.50
C LEU A 71 -11.17 -15.51 5.68
N PHE A 72 -11.76 -15.33 6.83
CA PHE A 72 -11.47 -16.10 8.03
C PHE A 72 -12.04 -17.53 7.81
N PRO A 73 -11.27 -18.62 8.02
CA PRO A 73 -10.02 -18.79 8.76
C PRO A 73 -8.78 -19.06 7.88
N ASN A 74 -8.75 -18.70 6.60
CA ASN A 74 -7.72 -19.12 5.64
C ASN A 74 -6.29 -18.66 5.99
N ASN A 75 -6.13 -17.77 6.96
CA ASN A 75 -4.86 -17.15 7.33
C ASN A 75 -4.58 -17.17 8.83
N GLY A 76 -5.08 -18.20 9.53
CA GLY A 76 -4.81 -18.38 10.96
C GLY A 76 -5.48 -17.36 11.88
N GLY A 77 -6.56 -16.73 11.42
CA GLY A 77 -7.32 -15.76 12.22
C GLY A 77 -6.88 -14.32 12.01
N VAL A 78 -5.95 -14.07 11.09
CA VAL A 78 -5.61 -12.71 10.63
C VAL A 78 -6.68 -12.25 9.66
N HIS A 79 -7.19 -11.05 9.84
CA HIS A 79 -8.16 -10.43 8.94
C HIS A 79 -7.50 -9.32 8.12
N PHE A 80 -7.74 -9.34 6.81
CA PHE A 80 -7.24 -8.35 5.87
C PHE A 80 -8.39 -7.62 5.20
N GLU A 81 -8.32 -6.29 5.17
CA GLU A 81 -9.21 -5.44 4.39
C GLU A 81 -8.37 -4.57 3.46
N PHE A 82 -8.87 -4.38 2.25
CA PHE A 82 -8.19 -3.61 1.20
C PHE A 82 -9.12 -2.52 0.70
N PHE A 83 -8.62 -1.29 0.68
CA PHE A 83 -9.35 -0.13 0.20
C PHE A 83 -8.53 0.56 -0.88
N ALA A 84 -9.01 0.47 -2.12
CA ALA A 84 -8.42 1.17 -3.24
C ALA A 84 -9.03 2.57 -3.38
N PRO A 85 -8.25 3.59 -3.77
CA PRO A 85 -8.82 4.86 -4.19
C PRO A 85 -9.76 4.65 -5.39
N PRO A 86 -10.87 5.42 -5.49
CA PRO A 86 -11.70 5.43 -6.67
C PRO A 86 -10.91 5.91 -7.91
N ASP A 87 -11.19 5.34 -9.08
CA ASP A 87 -10.45 5.64 -10.31
C ASP A 87 -10.44 7.13 -10.67
N ASN A 88 -11.51 7.86 -10.35
CA ASN A 88 -11.60 9.31 -10.61
C ASN A 88 -10.70 10.16 -9.71
N LEU A 89 -10.11 9.59 -8.68
CA LEU A 89 -9.12 10.26 -7.82
C LEU A 89 -7.68 9.91 -8.23
N CYS A 90 -7.51 8.86 -9.03
CA CYS A 90 -6.20 8.45 -9.50
C CYS A 90 -5.71 9.43 -10.58
N SER A 91 -4.42 9.74 -10.53
CA SER A 91 -3.73 10.62 -11.48
C SER A 91 -2.58 9.86 -12.15
N ASP A 92 -1.75 10.56 -12.94
CA ASP A 92 -0.52 9.99 -13.50
C ASP A 92 0.54 9.68 -12.43
N ASP A 93 0.36 10.16 -11.19
CA ASP A 93 1.23 9.85 -10.07
C ASP A 93 0.88 8.45 -9.50
N PRO A 94 1.82 7.49 -9.54
CA PRO A 94 1.61 6.14 -8.99
C PRO A 94 1.18 6.11 -7.52
N ASN A 95 1.53 7.12 -6.73
CA ASN A 95 1.09 7.24 -5.34
C ASN A 95 -0.43 7.26 -5.21
N SER A 96 -1.10 7.89 -6.19
CA SER A 96 -2.56 8.02 -6.20
C SER A 96 -3.32 6.69 -6.32
N PHE A 97 -2.63 5.61 -6.68
CA PHE A 97 -3.18 4.25 -6.75
C PHE A 97 -2.92 3.43 -5.48
N SER A 98 -2.34 4.02 -4.44
CA SER A 98 -1.96 3.27 -3.24
C SER A 98 -3.15 2.64 -2.54
N ASN A 99 -3.11 1.32 -2.37
CA ASN A 99 -4.09 0.61 -1.55
C ASN A 99 -3.85 0.89 -0.06
N ILE A 100 -4.91 1.20 0.67
CA ILE A 100 -4.90 1.17 2.14
C ILE A 100 -5.19 -0.27 2.56
N ILE A 101 -4.36 -0.80 3.45
CA ILE A 101 -4.47 -2.16 3.96
C ILE A 101 -4.71 -2.09 5.46
N VAL A 102 -5.74 -2.75 5.92
CA VAL A 102 -5.98 -2.94 7.35
C VAL A 102 -5.76 -4.42 7.68
N VAL A 103 -4.85 -4.66 8.61
CA VAL A 103 -4.55 -6.01 9.10
C VAL A 103 -4.94 -6.08 10.56
N SER A 104 -5.78 -7.03 10.94
CA SER A 104 -6.20 -7.20 12.34
C SER A 104 -6.08 -8.64 12.81
N TYR A 105 -5.73 -8.81 14.08
CA TYR A 105 -5.69 -10.09 14.78
C TYR A 105 -6.08 -9.87 16.25
N GLY A 106 -7.21 -10.41 16.65
CA GLY A 106 -7.79 -10.12 17.96
C GLY A 106 -8.02 -8.62 18.14
N TYR A 107 -7.39 -8.04 19.15
CA TYR A 107 -7.46 -6.57 19.42
C TYR A 107 -6.34 -5.77 18.76
N PHE A 108 -5.43 -6.42 18.07
CA PHE A 108 -4.31 -5.77 17.40
C PHE A 108 -4.69 -5.38 15.97
N LYS A 109 -4.42 -4.15 15.60
CA LYS A 109 -4.75 -3.63 14.27
C LYS A 109 -3.63 -2.75 13.73
N ILE A 110 -3.27 -2.99 12.47
CA ILE A 110 -2.28 -2.19 11.72
C ILE A 110 -2.99 -1.59 10.51
N VAL A 111 -2.77 -0.29 10.29
CA VAL A 111 -3.17 0.42 9.07
C VAL A 111 -1.92 0.76 8.28
N ILE A 112 -1.87 0.32 7.03
CA ILE A 112 -0.80 0.59 6.06
C ILE A 112 -1.41 1.38 4.93
N THR A 113 -0.95 2.60 4.72
CA THR A 113 -1.56 3.56 3.80
C THR A 113 -0.92 3.59 2.41
N GLY A 114 0.25 2.95 2.25
CA GLY A 114 1.09 3.24 1.09
C GLY A 114 1.45 4.72 1.03
N ASP A 115 1.65 5.23 -0.17
CA ASP A 115 2.07 6.61 -0.38
C ASP A 115 0.91 7.53 -0.80
N ASN A 116 -0.31 7.17 -0.38
CA ASN A 116 -1.50 7.98 -0.68
C ASN A 116 -1.28 9.46 -0.35
N PRO A 117 -1.52 10.37 -1.32
CA PRO A 117 -1.56 11.80 -1.05
C PRO A 117 -2.62 12.17 0.00
N ALA A 118 -2.36 13.22 0.78
CA ALA A 118 -3.28 13.70 1.81
C ALA A 118 -4.69 13.99 1.29
N SER A 119 -4.80 14.52 0.06
CA SER A 119 -6.08 14.79 -0.59
C SER A 119 -6.89 13.51 -0.85
N ILE A 120 -6.23 12.43 -1.28
CA ILE A 120 -6.87 11.14 -1.51
C ILE A 120 -7.30 10.50 -0.19
N LEU A 121 -6.45 10.52 0.82
CA LEU A 121 -6.80 10.00 2.16
C LEU A 121 -8.04 10.70 2.72
N LYS A 122 -8.12 12.03 2.57
CA LYS A 122 -9.27 12.82 3.00
C LYS A 122 -10.55 12.45 2.25
N GLU A 123 -10.48 12.35 0.93
CA GLU A 123 -11.61 12.01 0.08
C GLU A 123 -12.11 10.58 0.36
N MET A 124 -11.19 9.61 0.47
CA MET A 124 -11.54 8.24 0.84
C MET A 124 -12.19 8.17 2.22
N LEU A 125 -11.66 8.93 3.20
CA LEU A 125 -12.22 8.99 4.54
C LEU A 125 -13.64 9.56 4.53
N GLN A 126 -13.93 10.58 3.71
CA GLN A 126 -15.23 11.21 3.64
C GLN A 126 -16.28 10.31 2.99
N ASN A 127 -15.91 9.57 1.95
CA ASN A 127 -16.84 8.86 1.09
C ASN A 127 -16.92 7.34 1.37
N ASN A 128 -16.03 6.78 2.19
CA ASN A 128 -16.02 5.35 2.48
C ASN A 128 -16.28 5.09 3.98
N ILE A 129 -17.52 4.75 4.31
CA ILE A 129 -17.92 4.45 5.69
C ILE A 129 -17.24 3.18 6.23
N GLN A 130 -16.98 2.18 5.37
CA GLN A 130 -16.32 0.95 5.79
C GLN A 130 -14.87 1.24 6.16
N LEU A 131 -14.15 2.03 5.33
CA LEU A 131 -12.80 2.46 5.65
C LEU A 131 -12.76 3.15 7.02
N ARG A 132 -13.66 4.12 7.26
CA ARG A 132 -13.72 4.82 8.57
C ARG A 132 -13.90 3.88 9.75
N GLN A 133 -14.72 2.85 9.60
CA GLN A 133 -14.96 1.86 10.65
C GLN A 133 -13.74 0.95 10.85
N SER A 134 -13.12 0.51 9.76
CA SER A 134 -12.01 -0.42 9.80
C SER A 134 -10.74 0.16 10.40
N ILE A 135 -10.44 1.44 10.10
CA ILE A 135 -9.19 2.08 10.57
C ILE A 135 -9.25 2.58 12.01
N LYS A 136 -10.43 2.76 12.56
CA LYS A 136 -10.64 3.41 13.86
C LYS A 136 -9.93 2.66 15.00
N ASP A 137 -9.31 3.43 15.91
CA ASP A 137 -8.64 2.95 17.13
C ASP A 137 -7.60 1.85 16.82
N SER A 138 -6.74 2.11 15.85
CA SER A 138 -5.72 1.16 15.43
C SER A 138 -4.53 1.14 16.38
N THR A 139 -3.88 -0.02 16.48
CA THR A 139 -2.68 -0.17 17.31
C THR A 139 -1.50 0.53 16.65
N ILE A 140 -1.34 0.32 15.33
CA ILE A 140 -0.24 0.88 14.55
C ILE A 140 -0.79 1.56 13.30
N LEU A 141 -0.25 2.74 13.00
CA LEU A 141 -0.33 3.39 11.70
C LEU A 141 1.06 3.39 11.07
N VAL A 142 1.20 2.82 9.87
CA VAL A 142 2.34 3.10 9.01
C VAL A 142 2.06 4.42 8.31
N ALA A 143 2.89 5.43 8.59
CA ALA A 143 2.66 6.80 8.15
C ALA A 143 2.58 6.91 6.63
N PRO A 144 1.61 7.67 6.08
CA PRO A 144 1.48 7.87 4.64
C PRO A 144 2.76 8.44 4.04
N HIS A 145 3.14 7.94 2.88
CA HIS A 145 4.28 8.42 2.10
C HIS A 145 5.53 8.61 2.98
N HIS A 146 5.89 7.57 3.72
CA HIS A 146 7.03 7.54 4.66
C HIS A 146 6.98 8.60 5.77
N GLY A 147 5.84 9.28 5.95
CA GLY A 147 5.67 10.37 6.92
C GLY A 147 6.08 11.74 6.39
N ARG A 148 6.06 11.95 5.07
CA ARG A 148 6.34 13.24 4.44
C ARG A 148 5.39 14.32 4.95
N ASP A 149 5.92 15.50 5.29
CA ASP A 149 5.12 16.61 5.83
C ASP A 149 3.99 17.05 4.88
N GLY A 150 4.26 17.08 3.59
CA GLY A 150 3.28 17.45 2.54
C GLY A 150 2.10 16.49 2.40
N GLU A 151 2.26 15.25 2.90
CA GLU A 151 1.24 14.19 2.81
C GLU A 151 0.55 13.89 4.15
N TYR A 152 0.77 14.75 5.14
CA TYR A 152 0.06 14.65 6.41
C TYR A 152 -1.41 15.03 6.26
N CYS A 153 -2.30 14.10 6.60
CA CYS A 153 -3.74 14.30 6.63
C CYS A 153 -4.24 14.18 8.09
N GLU A 154 -4.45 15.32 8.74
CA GLU A 154 -4.88 15.38 10.14
C GLU A 154 -6.18 14.62 10.38
N GLU A 155 -7.15 14.78 9.48
CA GLU A 155 -8.45 14.10 9.59
C GLU A 155 -8.29 12.58 9.54
N PHE A 156 -7.39 12.08 8.69
CA PHE A 156 -7.13 10.65 8.58
C PHE A 156 -6.43 10.11 9.81
N VAL A 157 -5.36 10.77 10.27
CA VAL A 157 -4.62 10.37 11.47
C VAL A 157 -5.53 10.40 12.71
N SER A 158 -6.37 11.43 12.84
CA SER A 158 -7.35 11.54 13.92
C SER A 158 -8.40 10.42 13.86
N ALA A 159 -8.84 10.02 12.66
CA ALA A 159 -9.79 8.92 12.50
C ALA A 159 -9.17 7.56 12.82
N VAL A 160 -7.88 7.36 12.49
CA VAL A 160 -7.13 6.15 12.86
C VAL A 160 -6.91 6.08 14.36
N ASN A 161 -6.64 7.22 15.01
CA ASN A 161 -6.33 7.32 16.45
C ASN A 161 -5.29 6.27 16.88
N PRO A 162 -4.09 6.21 16.28
CA PRO A 162 -3.15 5.12 16.48
C PRO A 162 -2.45 5.24 17.84
N ARG A 163 -2.09 4.09 18.43
CA ARG A 163 -1.24 4.04 19.62
C ARG A 163 0.24 4.26 19.30
N LEU A 164 0.64 3.88 18.09
CA LEU A 164 2.00 4.02 17.56
C LEU A 164 1.95 4.38 16.09
N THR A 165 2.72 5.37 15.68
CA THR A 165 2.97 5.66 14.26
C THR A 165 4.38 5.21 13.90
N VAL A 166 4.49 4.44 12.81
CA VAL A 166 5.76 3.94 12.27
C VAL A 166 6.09 4.72 11.00
N PHE A 167 7.30 5.24 10.93
CA PHE A 167 7.85 5.91 9.77
C PHE A 167 8.80 4.95 9.03
N SER A 168 8.42 4.54 7.85
CA SER A 168 9.21 3.65 6.99
C SER A 168 10.07 4.49 6.04
N ASP A 169 11.10 5.15 6.57
CA ASP A 169 11.98 6.01 5.77
C ASP A 169 13.45 5.71 6.09
N GLY A 170 14.32 6.04 5.13
CA GLY A 170 15.76 5.93 5.27
C GLY A 170 16.41 7.16 5.90
N THR A 171 17.73 7.29 5.69
CA THR A 171 18.47 8.48 6.13
C THR A 171 17.87 9.74 5.53
N LYS A 172 17.72 10.81 6.33
CA LYS A 172 17.15 12.08 5.89
C LYS A 172 17.89 12.65 4.68
N LYS A 173 17.22 12.67 3.55
CA LYS A 173 17.74 13.20 2.27
C LYS A 173 16.98 14.44 1.80
N TYR A 174 15.72 14.57 2.20
CA TYR A 174 14.80 15.59 1.70
C TYR A 174 14.29 16.48 2.84
N LYS A 175 14.03 17.75 2.54
CA LYS A 175 13.45 18.69 3.51
C LYS A 175 12.04 18.28 3.96
N THR A 176 11.33 17.55 3.11
CA THR A 176 9.97 17.04 3.37
C THR A 176 9.92 15.86 4.36
N GLN A 177 11.07 15.30 4.75
CA GLN A 177 11.17 14.30 5.81
C GLN A 177 11.06 14.96 7.18
N ASP A 178 9.91 15.57 7.46
CA ASP A 178 9.56 16.14 8.74
C ASP A 178 8.40 15.33 9.35
N TYR A 179 8.71 14.68 10.46
CA TYR A 179 7.78 13.78 11.14
C TYR A 179 7.06 14.44 12.32
N SER A 180 7.24 15.74 12.50
CA SER A 180 6.75 16.44 13.71
C SER A 180 5.22 16.40 13.83
N ARG A 181 4.51 16.42 12.70
CA ARG A 181 3.03 16.40 12.67
C ARG A 181 2.43 15.02 12.84
N ASN A 182 3.17 13.98 12.47
CA ASN A 182 2.71 12.59 12.53
C ASN A 182 3.00 11.91 13.88
N ARG A 183 3.36 12.67 14.90
CA ARG A 183 3.67 12.16 16.25
C ARG A 183 2.48 12.18 17.16
#